data_d00dd6f636a5f8adbadf688e22162959
#
_entry.id   d00dd6f636a5f8adbadf688e22162959
#
_cell.length_a   1.000
_cell.length_b   1.000
_cell.length_c   1.000
_cell.angle_alpha   90.00
_cell.angle_beta   90.00
_cell.angle_gamma   90.00
#
_symmetry.space_group_name_H-M   'P 1'
#
loop_
_entity.id
_entity.type
_entity.pdbx_description
1 polymer ?
#
loop_
_entity_poly.entity_id
_entity_poly.type
_entity_poly.pdbx_seq_one_letter_code
_entity_poly.pdbx_strand_id
1 'polypeptide(L)'
;MATSDIEIKLLRAFVGVATEQSFTAAARSVGCSQGALSTRVSALENQLGVRLFHRARLNVRLTPAGEELFPAAQALLDRHNRLFEEARSRTVAGPVRVGAAEGFGASMLAPLPERVRERCPAVELEIVCGFDAGLHRAVEAGGLDLALLVQEKAEPSATMLGRPRLHWVGAPEFAFAEDGPVLVAGYPDGCPVRAAALAALESRGVAHRVALSTWNDRVLDRALRSGGAIAAMPENQVPRDLKVINRPSLLPRLDRVFVQLLERPGLDDEAAKIVGREIADIYHGR
;
A
#
# COMPACT_ATOMS: atom_id res chain seq x y z
N MET A 1 30.22 -29.46 8.25
CA MET A 1 29.22 -29.04 7.24
C MET A 1 29.74 -27.74 6.64
N ALA A 2 30.06 -27.69 5.36
CA ALA A 2 30.41 -26.43 4.69
C ALA A 2 29.19 -25.54 4.70
N THR A 3 29.27 -24.40 5.33
CA THR A 3 28.21 -23.37 5.30
C THR A 3 28.15 -22.87 3.87
N SER A 4 27.03 -23.15 3.17
CA SER A 4 26.78 -22.56 1.84
C SER A 4 26.52 -21.09 2.07
N ASP A 5 27.49 -20.24 1.76
CA ASP A 5 27.40 -18.81 1.94
C ASP A 5 26.99 -18.15 0.61
N ILE A 6 25.79 -17.60 0.55
CA ILE A 6 25.28 -16.89 -0.63
C ILE A 6 25.52 -15.39 -0.42
N GLU A 7 26.36 -14.81 -1.25
CA GLU A 7 26.60 -13.38 -1.20
C GLU A 7 25.33 -12.57 -1.59
N ILE A 8 24.99 -11.57 -0.79
CA ILE A 8 23.83 -10.67 -1.00
C ILE A 8 23.81 -10.07 -2.42
N LYS A 9 24.99 -9.76 -2.98
CA LYS A 9 25.08 -9.21 -4.35
C LYS A 9 24.56 -10.17 -5.43
N LEU A 10 24.62 -11.48 -5.20
CA LEU A 10 24.11 -12.49 -6.14
C LEU A 10 22.58 -12.55 -6.08
N LEU A 11 22.00 -12.53 -4.88
CA LEU A 11 20.55 -12.46 -4.69
C LEU A 11 19.98 -11.17 -5.28
N ARG A 12 20.68 -10.04 -5.08
CA ARG A 12 20.26 -8.74 -5.65
C ARG A 12 20.25 -8.76 -7.17
N ALA A 13 21.23 -9.41 -7.79
CA ALA A 13 21.26 -9.59 -9.23
C ALA A 13 20.09 -10.47 -9.73
N PHE A 14 19.81 -11.57 -9.05
CA PHE A 14 18.69 -12.47 -9.37
C PHE A 14 17.35 -11.76 -9.25
N VAL A 15 17.07 -11.12 -8.11
CA VAL A 15 15.80 -10.40 -7.88
C VAL A 15 15.64 -9.25 -8.87
N GLY A 16 16.69 -8.48 -9.14
CA GLY A 16 16.66 -7.40 -10.14
C GLY A 16 16.26 -7.90 -11.53
N VAL A 17 16.86 -9.00 -12.00
CA VAL A 17 16.52 -9.60 -13.32
C VAL A 17 15.09 -10.14 -13.34
N ALA A 18 14.63 -10.75 -12.26
CA ALA A 18 13.28 -11.30 -12.15
C ALA A 18 12.22 -10.20 -12.18
N THR A 19 12.47 -9.09 -11.49
CA THR A 19 11.56 -7.93 -11.43
C THR A 19 11.50 -7.20 -12.77
N GLU A 20 12.65 -6.88 -13.37
CA GLU A 20 12.74 -6.12 -14.62
C GLU A 20 12.47 -6.98 -15.86
N GLN A 21 12.46 -8.30 -15.73
CA GLN A 21 12.35 -9.25 -16.85
C GLN A 21 13.34 -8.96 -18.00
N SER A 22 14.45 -8.28 -17.66
CA SER A 22 15.48 -7.83 -18.59
C SER A 22 16.83 -7.70 -17.91
N PHE A 23 17.84 -8.39 -18.41
CA PHE A 23 19.21 -8.26 -17.90
C PHE A 23 19.78 -6.84 -18.09
N THR A 24 19.40 -6.17 -19.18
CA THR A 24 19.89 -4.80 -19.46
C THR A 24 19.22 -3.77 -18.54
N ALA A 25 17.91 -3.89 -18.32
CA ALA A 25 17.19 -2.99 -17.40
C ALA A 25 17.66 -3.21 -15.95
N ALA A 26 17.74 -4.46 -15.52
CA ALA A 26 18.22 -4.84 -14.19
C ALA A 26 19.68 -4.39 -13.93
N ALA A 27 20.55 -4.43 -14.94
CA ALA A 27 21.92 -3.96 -14.79
C ALA A 27 21.98 -2.46 -14.48
N ARG A 28 21.10 -1.67 -15.11
CA ARG A 28 20.97 -0.23 -14.83
C ARG A 28 20.46 0.02 -13.41
N SER A 29 19.41 -0.68 -12.99
CA SER A 29 18.83 -0.52 -11.65
C SER A 29 19.78 -0.96 -10.53
N VAL A 30 20.61 -2.00 -10.78
CA VAL A 30 21.60 -2.51 -9.81
C VAL A 30 22.94 -1.73 -9.87
N GLY A 31 23.12 -0.84 -10.83
CA GLY A 31 24.33 -0.03 -10.98
C GLY A 31 25.56 -0.81 -11.43
N CYS A 32 25.40 -1.74 -12.38
CA CYS A 32 26.53 -2.52 -12.93
C CYS A 32 26.38 -2.77 -14.44
N SER A 33 27.43 -3.33 -15.08
CA SER A 33 27.31 -3.73 -16.48
C SER A 33 26.46 -5.01 -16.63
N GLN A 34 25.79 -5.17 -17.79
CA GLN A 34 25.01 -6.37 -18.09
C GLN A 34 25.86 -7.67 -17.97
N GLY A 35 27.12 -7.63 -18.40
CA GLY A 35 28.04 -8.77 -18.27
C GLY A 35 28.30 -9.14 -16.81
N ALA A 36 28.54 -8.14 -15.95
CA ALA A 36 28.73 -8.37 -14.52
C ALA A 36 27.46 -8.93 -13.86
N LEU A 37 26.26 -8.41 -14.24
CA LEU A 37 25.01 -8.93 -13.75
C LEU A 37 24.78 -10.39 -14.16
N SER A 38 25.03 -10.72 -15.43
CA SER A 38 24.92 -12.10 -15.94
C SER A 38 25.87 -13.05 -15.23
N THR A 39 27.10 -12.62 -14.95
CA THR A 39 28.09 -13.42 -14.17
C THR A 39 27.58 -13.66 -12.74
N ARG A 40 27.00 -12.66 -12.07
CA ARG A 40 26.44 -12.81 -10.72
C ARG A 40 25.28 -13.81 -10.70
N VAL A 41 24.35 -13.72 -11.65
CA VAL A 41 23.22 -14.67 -11.76
C VAL A 41 23.76 -16.09 -12.02
N SER A 42 24.72 -16.26 -12.94
CA SER A 42 25.31 -17.56 -13.22
C SER A 42 26.08 -18.13 -12.00
N ALA A 43 26.72 -17.27 -11.20
CA ALA A 43 27.37 -17.69 -9.96
C ALA A 43 26.36 -18.22 -8.95
N LEU A 44 25.21 -17.56 -8.81
CA LEU A 44 24.10 -18.02 -7.94
C LEU A 44 23.56 -19.37 -8.41
N GLU A 45 23.27 -19.50 -9.71
CA GLU A 45 22.80 -20.75 -10.31
C GLU A 45 23.77 -21.90 -10.06
N ASN A 46 25.11 -21.66 -10.21
CA ASN A 46 26.12 -22.63 -9.96
C ASN A 46 26.23 -23.03 -8.47
N GLN A 47 26.12 -22.08 -7.55
CA GLN A 47 26.09 -22.35 -6.11
C GLN A 47 24.90 -23.22 -5.70
N LEU A 48 23.74 -22.93 -6.28
CA LEU A 48 22.48 -23.65 -6.00
C LEU A 48 22.36 -24.96 -6.79
N GLY A 49 23.17 -25.16 -7.83
CA GLY A 49 23.13 -26.34 -8.71
C GLY A 49 21.87 -26.37 -9.62
N VAL A 50 21.10 -25.26 -9.70
CA VAL A 50 19.88 -25.19 -10.49
C VAL A 50 19.83 -23.92 -11.35
N ARG A 51 19.12 -23.99 -12.47
CA ARG A 51 18.84 -22.81 -13.29
C ARG A 51 17.67 -22.05 -12.73
N LEU A 52 17.81 -20.72 -12.65
CA LEU A 52 16.77 -19.82 -12.16
C LEU A 52 16.03 -19.10 -13.30
N PHE A 53 16.66 -19.00 -14.48
CA PHE A 53 16.06 -18.40 -15.65
C PHE A 53 16.08 -19.34 -16.86
N HIS A 54 15.02 -19.29 -17.67
CA HIS A 54 15.01 -19.92 -18.99
C HIS A 54 15.92 -19.16 -19.95
N ARG A 55 16.76 -19.87 -20.69
CA ARG A 55 17.64 -19.29 -21.72
C ARG A 55 16.89 -19.07 -23.04
N ALA A 56 15.89 -18.21 -23.08
CA ALA A 56 15.22 -17.80 -24.32
C ALA A 56 15.78 -16.45 -24.79
N ARG A 57 16.03 -16.32 -26.11
CA ARG A 57 16.67 -15.11 -26.70
C ARG A 57 15.83 -13.84 -26.59
N LEU A 58 14.52 -13.92 -26.34
CA LEU A 58 13.60 -12.77 -26.42
C LEU A 58 12.84 -12.44 -25.13
N ASN A 59 12.76 -13.37 -24.15
CA ASN A 59 12.04 -13.13 -22.89
C ASN A 59 12.77 -13.78 -21.72
N VAL A 60 13.09 -13.00 -20.72
CA VAL A 60 13.64 -13.50 -19.45
C VAL A 60 12.47 -13.97 -18.60
N ARG A 61 12.40 -15.28 -18.34
CA ARG A 61 11.38 -15.88 -17.48
C ARG A 61 12.03 -16.74 -16.41
N LEU A 62 11.43 -16.76 -15.24
CA LEU A 62 11.86 -17.66 -14.17
C LEU A 62 11.59 -19.14 -14.54
N THR A 63 12.45 -20.02 -14.09
CA THR A 63 12.15 -21.46 -14.01
C THR A 63 11.29 -21.75 -12.78
N PRO A 64 10.70 -22.94 -12.61
CA PRO A 64 10.02 -23.31 -11.37
C PRO A 64 10.88 -23.10 -10.12
N ALA A 65 12.19 -23.45 -10.18
CA ALA A 65 13.13 -23.17 -9.09
C ALA A 65 13.33 -21.66 -8.86
N GLY A 66 13.33 -20.85 -9.92
CA GLY A 66 13.39 -19.40 -9.82
C GLY A 66 12.12 -18.81 -9.20
N GLU A 67 10.95 -19.31 -9.56
CA GLU A 67 9.67 -18.87 -8.99
C GLU A 67 9.57 -19.19 -7.49
N GLU A 68 10.07 -20.36 -7.08
CA GLU A 68 10.12 -20.76 -5.67
C GLU A 68 11.14 -19.92 -4.87
N LEU A 69 12.31 -19.64 -5.44
CA LEU A 69 13.36 -18.86 -4.76
C LEU A 69 13.02 -17.37 -4.67
N PHE A 70 12.29 -16.81 -5.64
CA PHE A 70 12.09 -15.36 -5.78
C PHE A 70 11.52 -14.71 -4.51
N PRO A 71 10.41 -15.17 -3.92
CA PRO A 71 9.84 -14.55 -2.72
C PRO A 71 10.79 -14.66 -1.51
N ALA A 72 11.51 -15.76 -1.36
CA ALA A 72 12.47 -15.94 -0.27
C ALA A 72 13.69 -15.03 -0.42
N ALA A 73 14.22 -14.90 -1.64
CA ALA A 73 15.33 -14.00 -1.95
C ALA A 73 14.95 -12.53 -1.72
N GLN A 74 13.73 -12.15 -2.10
CA GLN A 74 13.20 -10.81 -1.88
C GLN A 74 13.07 -10.50 -0.39
N ALA A 75 12.47 -11.39 0.39
CA ALA A 75 12.35 -11.24 1.84
C ALA A 75 13.72 -11.13 2.55
N LEU A 76 14.71 -11.89 2.10
CA LEU A 76 16.06 -11.81 2.65
C LEU A 76 16.74 -10.47 2.33
N LEU A 77 16.59 -9.97 1.10
CA LEU A 77 17.12 -8.66 0.71
C LEU A 77 16.43 -7.53 1.48
N ASP A 78 15.15 -7.60 1.68
CA ASP A 78 14.39 -6.65 2.50
C ASP A 78 14.91 -6.67 3.94
N ARG A 79 15.12 -7.86 4.53
CA ARG A 79 15.68 -7.97 5.88
C ARG A 79 17.12 -7.45 5.98
N HIS A 80 17.94 -7.74 4.97
CA HIS A 80 19.29 -7.21 4.89
C HIS A 80 19.30 -5.66 4.84
N ASN A 81 18.46 -5.06 4.00
CA ASN A 81 18.36 -3.61 3.91
C ASN A 81 17.91 -3.02 5.25
N ARG A 82 16.93 -3.64 5.92
CA ARG A 82 16.48 -3.22 7.26
C ARG A 82 17.60 -3.25 8.30
N LEU A 83 18.50 -4.21 8.29
CA LEU A 83 19.65 -4.24 9.22
C LEU A 83 20.53 -3.00 9.10
N PHE A 84 20.79 -2.54 7.87
CA PHE A 84 21.54 -1.29 7.66
C PHE A 84 20.77 -0.07 8.11
N GLU A 85 19.47 -0.06 7.89
CA GLU A 85 18.58 1.02 8.31
C GLU A 85 18.45 1.07 9.84
N GLU A 86 18.26 -0.06 10.50
CA GLU A 86 18.21 -0.18 11.96
C GLU A 86 19.51 0.33 12.62
N ALA A 87 20.65 0.07 11.98
CA ALA A 87 21.95 0.57 12.48
C ALA A 87 22.09 2.10 12.32
N ARG A 88 21.50 2.68 11.27
CA ARG A 88 21.53 4.11 10.98
C ARG A 88 20.41 4.88 11.68
N SER A 89 19.22 4.30 11.80
CA SER A 89 18.02 4.99 12.29
C SER A 89 18.12 5.49 13.73
N ARG A 90 18.94 4.85 14.56
CA ARG A 90 19.17 5.30 15.95
C ARG A 90 19.85 6.66 16.06
N THR A 91 20.53 7.10 15.01
CA THR A 91 21.22 8.41 14.95
C THR A 91 20.43 9.46 14.18
N VAL A 92 19.33 9.06 13.53
CA VAL A 92 18.48 9.97 12.76
C VAL A 92 17.55 10.71 13.70
N ALA A 93 17.50 12.03 13.55
CA ALA A 93 16.74 12.94 14.42
C ALA A 93 16.09 14.04 13.57
N GLY A 94 15.10 14.69 14.11
CA GLY A 94 14.46 15.86 13.53
C GLY A 94 12.94 15.70 13.41
N PRO A 95 12.25 16.81 13.07
CA PRO A 95 10.80 16.80 12.91
C PRO A 95 10.41 16.15 11.59
N VAL A 96 9.36 15.30 11.61
CA VAL A 96 8.72 14.75 10.42
C VAL A 96 7.22 14.97 10.53
N ARG A 97 6.63 15.64 9.56
CA ARG A 97 5.20 15.94 9.48
C ARG A 97 4.54 15.07 8.42
N VAL A 98 3.58 14.27 8.86
CA VAL A 98 2.86 13.31 8.03
C VAL A 98 1.39 13.71 7.93
N GLY A 99 0.89 13.91 6.73
CA GLY A 99 -0.54 14.02 6.45
C GLY A 99 -1.20 12.64 6.33
N ALA A 100 -2.39 12.50 6.88
CA ALA A 100 -3.20 11.29 6.73
C ALA A 100 -4.60 11.66 6.24
N ALA A 101 -5.04 11.05 5.13
CA ALA A 101 -6.41 11.21 4.66
C ALA A 101 -7.39 10.76 5.74
N GLU A 102 -8.39 11.61 6.05
CA GLU A 102 -9.43 11.31 7.04
C GLU A 102 -10.09 9.95 6.77
N GLY A 103 -10.48 9.29 7.86
CA GLY A 103 -11.07 7.96 7.82
C GLY A 103 -10.02 6.88 7.56
N PHE A 104 -10.01 6.34 6.37
CA PHE A 104 -9.15 5.21 5.99
C PHE A 104 -7.65 5.46 6.22
N GLY A 105 -7.13 6.59 5.80
CA GLY A 105 -5.71 6.90 5.95
C GLY A 105 -5.30 7.09 7.40
N ALA A 106 -6.12 7.81 8.17
CA ALA A 106 -5.87 8.08 9.58
C ALA A 106 -5.88 6.78 10.40
N SER A 107 -6.88 5.92 10.20
CA SER A 107 -6.97 4.62 10.89
C SER A 107 -5.78 3.71 10.58
N MET A 108 -5.30 3.73 9.34
CA MET A 108 -4.15 2.94 8.92
C MET A 108 -2.85 3.38 9.59
N LEU A 109 -2.67 4.68 9.82
CA LEU A 109 -1.44 5.22 10.44
C LEU A 109 -1.42 5.13 11.98
N ALA A 110 -2.45 4.59 12.61
CA ALA A 110 -2.49 4.44 14.07
C ALA A 110 -1.26 3.74 14.69
N PRO A 111 -0.63 2.72 14.07
CA PRO A 111 0.59 2.10 14.61
C PRO A 111 1.87 2.92 14.38
N LEU A 112 1.86 3.94 13.51
CA LEU A 112 3.06 4.65 13.08
C LEU A 112 3.83 5.32 14.23
N PRO A 113 3.20 6.00 15.20
CA PRO A 113 3.93 6.65 16.30
C PRO A 113 4.75 5.67 17.14
N GLU A 114 4.20 4.47 17.40
CA GLU A 114 4.90 3.45 18.15
C GLU A 114 6.11 2.91 17.39
N ARG A 115 5.93 2.57 16.13
CA ARG A 115 7.01 2.08 15.25
C ARG A 115 8.13 3.10 15.10
N VAL A 116 7.81 4.37 14.88
CA VAL A 116 8.81 5.44 14.76
C VAL A 116 9.57 5.62 16.08
N ARG A 117 8.88 5.64 17.22
CA ARG A 117 9.51 5.73 18.54
C ARG A 117 10.50 4.59 18.81
N GLU A 118 10.16 3.36 18.40
CA GLU A 118 11.03 2.20 18.59
C GLU A 118 12.26 2.24 17.67
N ARG A 119 12.08 2.67 16.41
CA ARG A 119 13.15 2.65 15.41
C ARG A 119 14.02 3.92 15.41
N CYS A 120 13.39 5.06 15.60
CA CYS A 120 14.01 6.38 15.49
C CYS A 120 13.60 7.26 16.67
N PRO A 121 14.06 6.97 17.89
CA PRO A 121 13.59 7.65 19.12
C PRO A 121 13.85 9.15 19.15
N ALA A 122 14.74 9.66 18.32
CA ALA A 122 15.04 11.09 18.18
C ALA A 122 14.27 11.79 17.06
N VAL A 123 13.35 11.09 16.37
CA VAL A 123 12.45 11.70 15.39
C VAL A 123 11.21 12.24 16.09
N GLU A 124 10.92 13.50 15.86
CA GLU A 124 9.72 14.18 16.34
C GLU A 124 8.61 14.04 15.30
N LEU A 125 7.76 13.02 15.45
CA LEU A 125 6.68 12.73 14.52
C LEU A 125 5.43 13.54 14.84
N GLU A 126 4.93 14.30 13.86
CA GLU A 126 3.61 14.94 13.90
C GLU A 126 2.71 14.31 12.81
N ILE A 127 1.50 13.87 13.17
CA ILE A 127 0.50 13.36 12.22
C ILE A 127 -0.67 14.33 12.17
N VAL A 128 -0.99 14.82 10.98
CA VAL A 128 -2.09 15.74 10.73
C VAL A 128 -3.13 15.04 9.85
N CYS A 129 -4.35 14.88 10.37
CA CYS A 129 -5.45 14.34 9.60
C CYS A 129 -6.14 15.44 8.79
N GLY A 130 -6.56 15.12 7.58
CA GLY A 130 -7.21 16.10 6.71
C GLY A 130 -7.74 15.51 5.42
N PHE A 131 -8.27 16.35 4.55
CA PHE A 131 -8.77 15.94 3.23
C PHE A 131 -7.66 15.93 2.20
N ASP A 132 -7.71 14.99 1.27
CA ASP A 132 -6.67 14.77 0.25
C ASP A 132 -6.21 16.07 -0.44
N ALA A 133 -7.14 16.91 -0.90
CA ALA A 133 -6.79 18.18 -1.55
C ALA A 133 -6.07 19.18 -0.63
N GLY A 134 -6.37 19.16 0.66
CA GLY A 134 -5.70 19.98 1.67
C GLY A 134 -4.29 19.46 1.96
N LEU A 135 -4.18 18.15 2.13
CA LEU A 135 -2.91 17.46 2.38
C LEU A 135 -1.96 17.62 1.18
N HIS A 136 -2.46 17.47 -0.03
CA HIS A 136 -1.68 17.67 -1.25
C HIS A 136 -1.06 19.08 -1.29
N ARG A 137 -1.89 20.13 -1.10
CA ARG A 137 -1.39 21.51 -1.04
C ARG A 137 -0.38 21.75 0.09
N ALA A 138 -0.60 21.11 1.25
CA ALA A 138 0.32 21.24 2.37
C ALA A 138 1.69 20.60 2.10
N VAL A 139 1.72 19.47 1.39
CA VAL A 139 2.98 18.84 0.93
C VAL A 139 3.68 19.73 -0.10
N GLU A 140 2.96 20.24 -1.10
CA GLU A 140 3.54 21.14 -2.12
C GLU A 140 4.09 22.43 -1.52
N ALA A 141 3.42 22.98 -0.49
CA ALA A 141 3.85 24.18 0.21
C ALA A 141 4.96 23.92 1.26
N GLY A 142 5.39 22.66 1.46
CA GLY A 142 6.40 22.30 2.46
C GLY A 142 5.89 22.31 3.90
N GLY A 143 4.60 22.38 4.12
CA GLY A 143 3.96 22.28 5.44
C GLY A 143 3.89 20.85 5.97
N LEU A 144 3.94 19.86 5.08
CA LEU A 144 4.06 18.45 5.38
C LEU A 144 5.23 17.84 4.58
N ASP A 145 5.89 16.86 5.14
CA ASP A 145 6.98 16.11 4.47
C ASP A 145 6.42 14.96 3.64
N LEU A 146 5.40 14.29 4.17
CA LEU A 146 4.75 13.13 3.58
C LEU A 146 3.24 13.27 3.70
N ALA A 147 2.47 12.69 2.76
CA ALA A 147 1.04 12.52 2.92
C ALA A 147 0.57 11.16 2.39
N LEU A 148 -0.16 10.43 3.22
CA LEU A 148 -0.90 9.24 2.81
C LEU A 148 -2.23 9.67 2.23
N LEU A 149 -2.39 9.46 0.92
CA LEU A 149 -3.57 9.85 0.15
C LEU A 149 -4.39 8.62 -0.25
N VAL A 150 -5.71 8.81 -0.31
CA VAL A 150 -6.65 7.84 -0.88
C VAL A 150 -7.42 8.54 -1.99
N GLN A 151 -7.27 8.08 -3.24
CA GLN A 151 -7.76 8.83 -4.39
C GLN A 151 -8.48 7.92 -5.41
N GLU A 152 -9.37 8.52 -6.21
CA GLU A 152 -10.03 7.83 -7.33
C GLU A 152 -9.10 7.64 -8.53
N LYS A 153 -8.12 8.51 -8.67
CA LYS A 153 -7.12 8.49 -9.76
C LYS A 153 -5.73 8.51 -9.19
N ALA A 154 -4.81 7.84 -9.87
CA ALA A 154 -3.41 7.85 -9.46
C ALA A 154 -2.81 9.25 -9.62
N GLU A 155 -2.10 9.69 -8.58
CA GLU A 155 -1.24 10.87 -8.62
C GLU A 155 0.15 10.45 -9.15
N PRO A 156 0.58 10.97 -10.30
CA PRO A 156 1.84 10.55 -10.92
C PRO A 156 3.09 10.82 -10.08
N SER A 157 3.05 11.86 -9.24
CA SER A 157 4.17 12.27 -8.37
C SER A 157 4.25 11.48 -7.07
N ALA A 158 3.22 10.66 -6.76
CA ALA A 158 3.15 9.91 -5.52
C ALA A 158 3.53 8.43 -5.71
N THR A 159 4.20 7.88 -4.70
CA THR A 159 4.54 6.45 -4.67
C THR A 159 3.27 5.61 -4.44
N MET A 160 3.00 4.67 -5.35
CA MET A 160 1.88 3.75 -5.24
C MET A 160 2.13 2.72 -4.14
N LEU A 161 1.31 2.71 -3.10
CA LEU A 161 1.31 1.67 -2.08
C LEU A 161 0.38 0.51 -2.46
N GLY A 162 -0.79 0.82 -3.04
CA GLY A 162 -1.68 -0.23 -3.50
C GLY A 162 -2.98 0.28 -4.13
N ARG A 163 -3.77 -0.69 -4.62
CA ARG A 163 -5.06 -0.45 -5.27
C ARG A 163 -6.12 -1.41 -4.71
N PRO A 164 -6.54 -1.23 -3.45
CA PRO A 164 -7.52 -2.11 -2.84
C PRO A 164 -8.85 -2.04 -3.60
N ARG A 165 -9.51 -3.20 -3.70
CA ARG A 165 -10.88 -3.26 -4.22
C ARG A 165 -11.83 -2.74 -3.16
N LEU A 166 -12.84 -2.00 -3.59
CA LEU A 166 -13.94 -1.61 -2.71
C LEU A 166 -15.01 -2.72 -2.69
N HIS A 167 -15.58 -2.94 -1.53
CA HIS A 167 -16.70 -3.85 -1.30
C HIS A 167 -17.86 -3.11 -0.64
N TRP A 168 -19.07 -3.52 -0.95
CA TRP A 168 -20.24 -3.19 -0.14
C TRP A 168 -20.20 -4.00 1.14
N VAL A 169 -20.33 -3.33 2.27
CA VAL A 169 -20.18 -3.92 3.61
C VAL A 169 -21.36 -3.53 4.48
N GLY A 170 -21.84 -4.46 5.28
CA GLY A 170 -22.93 -4.24 6.23
C GLY A 170 -22.98 -5.32 7.30
N ALA A 171 -23.98 -5.23 8.19
CA ALA A 171 -24.22 -6.26 9.19
C ALA A 171 -24.49 -7.64 8.54
N PRO A 172 -24.16 -8.76 9.20
CA PRO A 172 -24.49 -10.10 8.71
C PRO A 172 -25.97 -10.31 8.40
N GLU A 173 -26.84 -9.71 9.21
CA GLU A 173 -28.29 -9.75 9.10
C GLU A 173 -28.91 -8.61 8.27
N PHE A 174 -28.09 -7.77 7.65
CA PHE A 174 -28.58 -6.67 6.82
C PHE A 174 -29.53 -7.18 5.72
N ALA A 175 -30.70 -6.60 5.66
CA ALA A 175 -31.72 -6.89 4.64
C ALA A 175 -32.08 -5.60 3.87
N PHE A 176 -32.23 -5.73 2.56
CA PHE A 176 -32.77 -4.65 1.74
C PHE A 176 -34.28 -4.53 1.94
N ALA A 177 -34.78 -3.31 2.03
CA ALA A 177 -36.22 -3.08 1.96
C ALA A 177 -36.75 -3.52 0.58
N GLU A 178 -37.96 -4.13 0.55
CA GLU A 178 -38.54 -4.67 -0.70
C GLU A 178 -38.74 -3.58 -1.76
N ASP A 179 -39.23 -2.41 -1.36
CA ASP A 179 -39.55 -1.28 -2.25
C ASP A 179 -38.85 0.02 -1.85
N GLY A 180 -37.72 -0.05 -1.14
CA GLY A 180 -37.03 1.13 -0.63
C GLY A 180 -35.71 1.42 -1.31
N PRO A 181 -35.19 2.66 -1.19
CA PRO A 181 -33.85 2.98 -1.65
C PRO A 181 -32.79 2.25 -0.82
N VAL A 182 -31.65 1.96 -1.43
CA VAL A 182 -30.48 1.46 -0.71
C VAL A 182 -30.00 2.53 0.26
N LEU A 183 -29.96 2.23 1.55
CA LEU A 183 -29.46 3.15 2.57
C LEU A 183 -27.93 3.03 2.66
N VAL A 184 -27.24 4.13 2.38
CA VAL A 184 -25.77 4.19 2.38
C VAL A 184 -25.30 5.01 3.57
N ALA A 185 -24.39 4.46 4.33
CA ALA A 185 -23.58 5.17 5.32
C ALA A 185 -22.18 5.39 4.77
N GLY A 186 -21.52 6.46 5.15
CA GLY A 186 -20.15 6.71 4.69
C GLY A 186 -19.58 8.01 5.21
N TYR A 187 -18.39 8.32 4.73
CA TYR A 187 -17.77 9.61 5.01
C TYR A 187 -18.48 10.74 4.24
N PRO A 188 -18.31 12.01 4.65
CA PRO A 188 -18.88 13.17 3.96
C PRO A 188 -18.36 13.37 2.52
N ASP A 189 -18.88 14.40 1.85
CA ASP A 189 -18.44 14.79 0.52
C ASP A 189 -16.94 15.08 0.50
N GLY A 190 -16.29 14.70 -0.60
CA GLY A 190 -14.83 14.75 -0.75
C GLY A 190 -14.11 13.44 -0.39
N CYS A 191 -14.82 12.44 0.15
CA CYS A 191 -14.24 11.11 0.34
C CYS A 191 -14.28 10.29 -0.97
N PRO A 192 -13.14 9.86 -1.53
CA PRO A 192 -13.09 9.10 -2.77
C PRO A 192 -13.85 7.77 -2.72
N VAL A 193 -13.83 7.11 -1.56
CA VAL A 193 -14.55 5.84 -1.36
C VAL A 193 -16.06 6.03 -1.47
N ARG A 194 -16.58 7.11 -0.86
CA ARG A 194 -18.01 7.47 -0.98
C ARG A 194 -18.36 7.86 -2.41
N ALA A 195 -17.54 8.70 -3.04
CA ALA A 195 -17.78 9.15 -4.41
C ALA A 195 -17.87 7.96 -5.37
N ALA A 196 -16.93 7.03 -5.28
CA ALA A 196 -16.94 5.78 -6.08
C ALA A 196 -18.22 4.95 -5.82
N ALA A 197 -18.67 4.86 -4.56
CA ALA A 197 -19.87 4.12 -4.19
C ALA A 197 -21.14 4.73 -4.78
N LEU A 198 -21.33 6.05 -4.62
CA LEU A 198 -22.51 6.75 -5.12
C LEU A 198 -22.55 6.78 -6.65
N ALA A 199 -21.41 7.07 -7.30
CA ALA A 199 -21.29 7.02 -8.76
C ALA A 199 -21.64 5.64 -9.33
N ALA A 200 -21.23 4.57 -8.65
CA ALA A 200 -21.57 3.21 -9.07
C ALA A 200 -23.08 2.93 -8.98
N LEU A 201 -23.77 3.36 -7.90
CA LEU A 201 -25.22 3.22 -7.75
C LEU A 201 -25.96 4.04 -8.82
N GLU A 202 -25.55 5.29 -9.04
CA GLU A 202 -26.11 6.18 -10.05
C GLU A 202 -25.96 5.60 -11.46
N SER A 203 -24.79 5.10 -11.81
CA SER A 203 -24.52 4.52 -13.14
C SER A 203 -25.41 3.33 -13.48
N ARG A 204 -25.97 2.64 -12.48
CA ARG A 204 -26.90 1.53 -12.62
C ARG A 204 -28.36 1.91 -12.35
N GLY A 205 -28.65 3.17 -12.09
CA GLY A 205 -30.00 3.64 -11.77
C GLY A 205 -30.55 3.04 -10.48
N VAL A 206 -29.69 2.65 -9.54
CA VAL A 206 -30.13 2.10 -8.25
C VAL A 206 -30.60 3.22 -7.35
N ALA A 207 -31.87 3.17 -6.95
CA ALA A 207 -32.41 4.13 -5.98
C ALA A 207 -31.64 4.00 -4.65
N HIS A 208 -31.07 5.11 -4.19
CA HIS A 208 -30.29 5.12 -2.96
C HIS A 208 -30.48 6.42 -2.18
N ARG A 209 -30.15 6.39 -0.91
CA ARG A 209 -30.17 7.55 -0.02
C ARG A 209 -29.02 7.46 0.97
N VAL A 210 -28.26 8.54 1.13
CA VAL A 210 -27.29 8.66 2.20
C VAL A 210 -28.02 8.82 3.53
N ALA A 211 -27.97 7.77 4.36
CA ALA A 211 -28.62 7.72 5.66
C ALA A 211 -27.73 8.28 6.78
N LEU A 212 -26.40 8.15 6.62
CA LEU A 212 -25.42 8.69 7.55
C LEU A 212 -24.21 9.22 6.79
N SER A 213 -23.74 10.40 7.20
CA SER A 213 -22.53 11.04 6.70
C SER A 213 -21.72 11.50 7.90
N THR A 214 -20.53 10.92 8.11
CA THR A 214 -19.70 11.19 9.30
C THR A 214 -18.22 10.93 9.05
N TRP A 215 -17.35 11.77 9.61
CA TRP A 215 -15.89 11.51 9.70
C TRP A 215 -15.51 10.66 10.92
N ASN A 216 -16.48 10.34 11.79
CA ASN A 216 -16.22 9.56 12.98
C ASN A 216 -16.39 8.06 12.69
N ASP A 217 -15.29 7.34 12.64
CA ASP A 217 -15.24 5.90 12.36
C ASP A 217 -16.10 5.08 13.32
N ARG A 218 -16.15 5.46 14.60
CA ARG A 218 -16.97 4.75 15.60
C ARG A 218 -18.47 4.90 15.33
N VAL A 219 -18.89 6.08 14.85
CA VAL A 219 -20.29 6.34 14.51
C VAL A 219 -20.64 5.55 13.25
N LEU A 220 -19.78 5.58 12.24
CA LEU A 220 -19.96 4.79 11.01
C LEU A 220 -20.03 3.30 11.31
N ASP A 221 -19.10 2.78 12.07
CA ASP A 221 -19.03 1.38 12.49
C ASP A 221 -20.30 0.94 13.22
N ARG A 222 -20.77 1.75 14.19
CA ARG A 222 -22.00 1.46 14.92
C ARG A 222 -23.23 1.46 14.02
N ALA A 223 -23.31 2.38 13.06
CA ALA A 223 -24.43 2.43 12.11
C ALA A 223 -24.45 1.19 11.21
N LEU A 224 -23.31 0.72 10.77
CA LEU A 224 -23.23 -0.51 9.98
C LEU A 224 -23.63 -1.75 10.78
N ARG A 225 -23.16 -1.87 12.03
CA ARG A 225 -23.51 -3.00 12.92
C ARG A 225 -24.98 -3.02 13.32
N SER A 226 -25.65 -1.87 13.34
CA SER A 226 -27.09 -1.82 13.62
C SER A 226 -27.97 -2.35 12.47
N GLY A 227 -27.38 -2.67 11.32
CA GLY A 227 -28.10 -3.16 10.15
C GLY A 227 -28.93 -2.08 9.43
N GLY A 228 -28.77 -0.80 9.78
CA GLY A 228 -29.54 0.28 9.19
C GLY A 228 -29.07 0.78 7.83
N ALA A 229 -27.85 0.45 7.44
CA ALA A 229 -27.25 0.92 6.18
C ALA A 229 -26.09 0.03 5.76
N ILE A 230 -25.62 0.22 4.52
CA ILE A 230 -24.38 -0.37 4.00
C ILE A 230 -23.37 0.72 3.66
N ALA A 231 -22.10 0.36 3.61
CA ALA A 231 -21.04 1.27 3.18
C ALA A 231 -20.13 0.61 2.14
N ALA A 232 -19.41 1.43 1.38
CA ALA A 232 -18.25 0.97 0.64
C ALA A 232 -17.02 0.99 1.54
N MET A 233 -16.23 -0.08 1.53
CA MET A 233 -14.97 -0.19 2.26
C MET A 233 -13.90 -0.87 1.43
N PRO A 234 -12.63 -0.47 1.58
CA PRO A 234 -11.50 -1.21 1.01
C PRO A 234 -11.41 -2.63 1.58
N GLU A 235 -11.04 -3.60 0.74
CA GLU A 235 -11.00 -5.03 1.08
C GLU A 235 -10.16 -5.36 2.33
N ASN A 236 -9.08 -4.63 2.55
CA ASN A 236 -8.18 -4.80 3.69
C ASN A 236 -8.65 -4.11 4.98
N GLN A 237 -9.80 -3.43 4.95
CA GLN A 237 -10.37 -2.72 6.12
C GLN A 237 -11.76 -3.20 6.52
N VAL A 238 -12.26 -4.24 5.90
CA VAL A 238 -13.55 -4.83 6.28
C VAL A 238 -13.43 -5.46 7.68
N PRO A 239 -14.18 -4.97 8.67
CA PRO A 239 -14.19 -5.56 10.01
C PRO A 239 -14.62 -7.02 9.96
N ARG A 240 -14.04 -7.86 10.83
CA ARG A 240 -14.30 -9.32 10.83
C ARG A 240 -15.74 -9.71 11.13
N ASP A 241 -16.45 -8.89 11.84
CA ASP A 241 -17.84 -9.08 12.26
C ASP A 241 -18.88 -8.42 11.32
N LEU A 242 -18.41 -7.67 10.32
CA LEU A 242 -19.23 -7.24 9.20
C LEU A 242 -19.00 -8.16 8.01
N LYS A 243 -19.94 -8.19 7.08
CA LYS A 243 -19.82 -9.02 5.88
C LYS A 243 -19.80 -8.21 4.60
N VAL A 244 -19.09 -8.73 3.61
CA VAL A 244 -19.20 -8.27 2.22
C VAL A 244 -20.55 -8.69 1.68
N ILE A 245 -21.32 -7.70 1.22
CA ILE A 245 -22.64 -7.88 0.62
C ILE A 245 -22.45 -8.08 -0.88
N ASN A 246 -22.72 -9.30 -1.34
CA ASN A 246 -22.66 -9.64 -2.75
C ASN A 246 -24.07 -9.85 -3.31
N ARG A 247 -24.66 -8.79 -3.89
CA ARG A 247 -25.96 -8.83 -4.59
C ARG A 247 -25.86 -8.17 -5.97
N PRO A 248 -25.32 -8.86 -6.97
CA PRO A 248 -25.03 -8.27 -8.27
C PRO A 248 -26.28 -7.84 -9.04
N SER A 249 -27.46 -8.33 -8.69
CA SER A 249 -28.76 -7.87 -9.23
C SER A 249 -29.14 -6.47 -8.74
N LEU A 250 -28.68 -6.07 -7.57
CA LEU A 250 -29.04 -4.78 -6.93
C LEU A 250 -27.81 -3.87 -6.77
N LEU A 251 -26.69 -4.39 -6.29
CA LEU A 251 -25.52 -3.61 -6.01
C LEU A 251 -24.49 -3.73 -7.15
N PRO A 252 -24.06 -2.59 -7.72
CA PRO A 252 -23.00 -2.55 -8.72
C PRO A 252 -21.66 -2.98 -8.13
N ARG A 253 -20.77 -3.48 -8.99
CA ARG A 253 -19.35 -3.63 -8.63
C ARG A 253 -18.75 -2.24 -8.37
N LEU A 254 -17.96 -2.14 -7.33
CA LEU A 254 -17.20 -0.94 -7.02
C LEU A 254 -15.83 -0.98 -7.68
N ASP A 255 -15.36 0.19 -8.10
CA ASP A 255 -14.01 0.36 -8.60
C ASP A 255 -12.97 0.28 -7.47
N ARG A 256 -11.71 0.37 -7.83
CA ARG A 256 -10.58 0.41 -6.92
C ARG A 256 -10.26 1.85 -6.58
N VAL A 257 -9.77 2.08 -5.39
CA VAL A 257 -9.12 3.34 -5.02
C VAL A 257 -7.60 3.18 -5.05
N PHE A 258 -6.90 4.29 -5.15
CA PHE A 258 -5.46 4.35 -5.13
C PHE A 258 -5.01 4.81 -3.75
N VAL A 259 -4.18 4.02 -3.10
CA VAL A 259 -3.52 4.40 -1.85
C VAL A 259 -2.09 4.74 -2.20
N GLN A 260 -1.71 5.98 -1.95
CA GLN A 260 -0.42 6.53 -2.40
C GLN A 260 0.24 7.34 -1.29
N LEU A 261 1.56 7.34 -1.29
CA LEU A 261 2.38 8.19 -0.45
C LEU A 261 2.94 9.33 -1.30
N LEU A 262 2.51 10.55 -1.01
CA LEU A 262 3.03 11.76 -1.61
C LEU A 262 4.17 12.29 -0.75
N GLU A 263 5.28 12.63 -1.38
CA GLU A 263 6.46 13.19 -0.75
C GLU A 263 6.64 14.67 -1.14
N ARG A 264 7.13 15.48 -0.22
CA ARG A 264 7.45 16.89 -0.50
C ARG A 264 8.49 16.97 -1.63
N PRO A 265 8.30 17.83 -2.63
CA PRO A 265 9.27 18.02 -3.70
C PRO A 265 10.68 18.32 -3.17
N GLY A 266 11.66 17.56 -3.65
CA GLY A 266 13.05 17.71 -3.23
C GLY A 266 13.34 17.20 -1.81
N LEU A 267 12.49 16.35 -1.25
CA LEU A 267 12.71 15.75 0.05
C LEU A 267 13.99 14.91 0.04
N ASP A 268 14.99 15.35 0.80
CA ASP A 268 16.25 14.60 1.00
C ASP A 268 16.56 14.38 2.48
N ASP A 269 15.51 14.37 3.30
CA ASP A 269 15.59 14.10 4.73
C ASP A 269 15.52 12.62 5.03
N GLU A 270 16.51 12.09 5.74
CA GLU A 270 16.59 10.65 6.05
C GLU A 270 15.51 10.21 7.05
N ALA A 271 15.12 11.10 8.00
CA ALA A 271 14.04 10.81 8.94
C ALA A 271 12.70 10.62 8.21
N ALA A 272 12.38 11.52 7.30
CA ALA A 272 11.17 11.43 6.49
C ALA A 272 11.18 10.19 5.58
N LYS A 273 12.32 9.84 4.97
CA LYS A 273 12.47 8.61 4.18
C LYS A 273 12.21 7.34 5.01
N ILE A 274 12.71 7.30 6.25
CA ILE A 274 12.46 6.17 7.16
C ILE A 274 10.97 6.11 7.52
N VAL A 275 10.37 7.24 7.88
CA VAL A 275 8.93 7.31 8.20
C VAL A 275 8.08 6.88 7.00
N GLY A 276 8.44 7.29 5.78
CA GLY A 276 7.77 6.87 4.56
C GLY A 276 7.80 5.36 4.34
N ARG A 277 8.91 4.70 4.66
CA ARG A 277 9.03 3.23 4.60
C ARG A 277 8.19 2.55 5.68
N GLU A 278 8.14 3.10 6.91
CA GLU A 278 7.25 2.58 7.95
C GLU A 278 5.77 2.65 7.53
N ILE A 279 5.36 3.73 6.86
CA ILE A 279 4.02 3.87 6.30
C ILE A 279 3.76 2.77 5.26
N ALA A 280 4.71 2.52 4.36
CA ALA A 280 4.59 1.47 3.37
C ALA A 280 4.55 0.07 4.01
N ASP A 281 5.37 -0.19 5.02
CA ASP A 281 5.38 -1.46 5.76
C ASP A 281 4.07 -1.69 6.51
N ILE A 282 3.51 -0.66 7.16
CA ILE A 282 2.18 -0.72 7.79
C ILE A 282 1.11 -1.08 6.75
N TYR A 283 1.13 -0.41 5.59
CA TYR A 283 0.17 -0.69 4.53
C TYR A 283 0.23 -2.15 4.06
N HIS A 284 1.42 -2.73 3.95
CA HIS A 284 1.63 -4.10 3.49
C HIS A 284 1.54 -5.16 4.62
N GLY A 285 1.27 -4.74 5.87
CA GLY A 285 1.16 -5.64 7.02
C GLY A 285 2.49 -6.28 7.44
N ARG A 286 3.60 -5.56 7.27
CA ARG A 286 4.97 -6.00 7.57
C ARG A 286 5.49 -5.44 8.90
#